data_79cd3e671f651da285454487897e33a2
#
_entry.id   79cd3e671f651da285454487897e33a2
#
_cell.length_a   1.000
_cell.length_b   1.000
_cell.length_c   1.000
_cell.angle_alpha   90.00
_cell.angle_beta   90.00
_cell.angle_gamma   90.00
#
_symmetry.space_group_name_H-M   'P 1'
#
loop_
_entity.id
_entity.type
_entity.pdbx_description
1 polymer ?
#
loop_
_entity_poly.entity_id
_entity_poly.type
_entity_poly.pdbx_seq_one_letter_code
_entity_poly.pdbx_strand_id
1 'polypeptide(L)'
;MNKKIIIILAILAVCILLASPVTAKQKVKVKVSTDDCVIKNKGYIVIKLVDKNGREIKSNGMINYTITDKNGNYKWTYKQYNGGIRVKYDVGSYKVKVVFKGDSKYKKATKTKNIKVKNDFDPYTYYDNHNWGLNQEVDDYFDDNYWTEEIYDDVDDPENEAWDI
;
A
#
# COMPACT_ATOMS: atom_id res chain seq x y z
N MET A 1 51.36 -9.97 40.19
CA MET A 1 49.91 -9.96 39.95
C MET A 1 49.36 -11.38 40.12
N ASN A 2 48.32 -11.55 40.89
CA ASN A 2 47.82 -12.89 41.25
C ASN A 2 47.16 -13.55 40.02
N LYS A 3 47.60 -14.80 39.66
CA LYS A 3 47.08 -15.53 38.48
C LYS A 3 45.56 -15.60 38.44
N LYS A 4 44.90 -15.70 39.60
CA LYS A 4 43.42 -15.68 39.71
C LYS A 4 42.79 -14.36 39.26
N ILE A 5 43.43 -13.22 39.50
CA ILE A 5 42.93 -11.90 39.07
C ILE A 5 43.02 -11.75 37.55
N ILE A 6 44.08 -12.29 36.93
CA ILE A 6 44.24 -12.25 35.46
C ILE A 6 43.14 -13.05 34.78
N ILE A 7 42.81 -14.23 35.32
CA ILE A 7 41.75 -15.08 34.76
C ILE A 7 40.39 -14.39 34.88
N ILE A 8 40.08 -13.76 36.01
CA ILE A 8 38.81 -13.05 36.17
C ILE A 8 38.70 -11.85 35.24
N LEU A 9 39.77 -11.09 35.02
CA LEU A 9 39.81 -9.97 34.09
C LEU A 9 39.65 -10.46 32.63
N ALA A 10 40.27 -11.59 32.27
CA ALA A 10 40.12 -12.16 30.94
C ALA A 10 38.68 -12.62 30.65
N ILE A 11 38.03 -13.27 31.64
CA ILE A 11 36.64 -13.68 31.52
C ILE A 11 35.71 -12.46 31.40
N LEU A 12 35.94 -11.42 32.20
CA LEU A 12 35.16 -10.18 32.14
C LEU A 12 35.29 -9.50 30.78
N ALA A 13 36.51 -9.44 30.21
CA ALA A 13 36.77 -8.87 28.89
C ALA A 13 36.06 -9.66 27.79
N VAL A 14 36.04 -10.99 27.86
CA VAL A 14 35.31 -11.85 26.90
C VAL A 14 33.81 -11.63 27.00
N CYS A 15 33.24 -11.50 28.20
CA CYS A 15 31.81 -11.20 28.40
C CYS A 15 31.41 -9.85 27.79
N ILE A 16 32.26 -8.84 27.89
CA ILE A 16 32.02 -7.51 27.30
C ILE A 16 32.04 -7.58 25.75
N LEU A 17 32.95 -8.36 25.17
CA LEU A 17 33.08 -8.54 23.74
C LEU A 17 31.90 -9.32 23.13
N LEU A 18 31.26 -10.20 23.92
CA LEU A 18 30.09 -10.96 23.50
C LEU A 18 28.77 -10.20 23.66
N ALA A 19 28.78 -9.08 24.36
CA ALA A 19 27.62 -8.22 24.47
C ALA A 19 27.36 -7.50 23.11
N SER A 20 26.68 -8.17 22.20
CA SER A 20 26.22 -7.53 20.97
C SER A 20 25.38 -6.29 21.35
N PRO A 21 25.65 -5.12 20.74
CA PRO A 21 24.87 -3.93 21.06
C PRO A 21 23.41 -4.20 20.66
N VAL A 22 22.53 -4.23 21.66
CA VAL A 22 21.08 -4.29 21.42
C VAL A 22 20.66 -2.99 20.76
N THR A 23 20.66 -2.96 19.45
CA THR A 23 20.23 -1.79 18.69
C THR A 23 18.75 -1.54 18.98
N ALA A 24 18.43 -0.39 19.58
CA ALA A 24 17.06 -0.03 19.88
C ALA A 24 16.21 0.01 18.60
N LYS A 25 15.11 -0.76 18.56
CA LYS A 25 14.21 -0.81 17.40
C LYS A 25 13.69 0.57 17.03
N GLN A 26 13.72 0.88 15.75
CA GLN A 26 13.27 2.15 15.21
C GLN A 26 11.73 2.25 15.22
N LYS A 27 11.22 3.45 15.50
CA LYS A 27 9.78 3.74 15.37
C LYS A 27 9.40 3.87 13.90
N VAL A 28 8.27 3.31 13.53
CA VAL A 28 7.66 3.45 12.20
C VAL A 28 6.22 3.92 12.32
N LYS A 29 5.69 4.53 11.27
CA LYS A 29 4.29 4.93 11.16
C LYS A 29 3.64 4.17 10.01
N VAL A 30 2.37 3.80 10.19
CA VAL A 30 1.53 3.28 9.10
C VAL A 30 0.89 4.47 8.38
N LYS A 31 1.09 4.60 7.08
CA LYS A 31 0.39 5.54 6.20
C LYS A 31 -0.66 4.76 5.41
N VAL A 32 -1.90 5.24 5.45
CA VAL A 32 -3.01 4.71 4.66
C VAL A 32 -3.54 5.85 3.81
N SER A 33 -3.61 5.64 2.50
CA SER A 33 -4.11 6.60 1.50
C SER A 33 -4.91 5.86 0.44
N THR A 34 -5.60 6.62 -0.39
CA THR A 34 -6.12 6.14 -1.68
C THR A 34 -5.16 6.55 -2.78
N ASP A 35 -5.15 5.80 -3.86
CA ASP A 35 -4.60 6.21 -5.14
C ASP A 35 -5.78 6.77 -5.95
N ASP A 36 -5.61 7.96 -6.49
CA ASP A 36 -6.67 8.70 -7.18
C ASP A 36 -6.96 8.13 -8.59
N CYS A 37 -6.15 7.19 -9.06
CA CYS A 37 -6.41 6.44 -10.27
C CYS A 37 -7.60 5.49 -10.08
N VAL A 38 -8.74 5.83 -10.65
CA VAL A 38 -9.97 5.03 -10.61
C VAL A 38 -10.28 4.55 -12.02
N ILE A 39 -10.33 3.23 -12.19
CA ILE A 39 -10.65 2.57 -13.45
C ILE A 39 -11.86 1.68 -13.22
N LYS A 40 -12.88 1.77 -14.06
CA LYS A 40 -14.11 0.95 -13.98
C LYS A 40 -14.70 0.97 -12.55
N ASN A 41 -14.89 2.17 -11.98
CA ASN A 41 -15.38 2.38 -10.61
C ASN A 41 -14.55 1.70 -9.51
N LYS A 42 -13.29 1.37 -9.78
CA LYS A 42 -12.36 0.77 -8.83
C LYS A 42 -11.10 1.60 -8.68
N GLY A 43 -10.70 1.85 -7.45
CA GLY A 43 -9.45 2.51 -7.12
C GLY A 43 -8.61 1.66 -6.19
N TYR A 44 -7.52 2.22 -5.70
CA TYR A 44 -6.61 1.50 -4.81
C TYR A 44 -6.59 2.10 -3.41
N ILE A 45 -6.61 1.22 -2.42
CA ILE A 45 -6.24 1.52 -1.04
C ILE A 45 -4.77 1.18 -0.89
N VAL A 46 -3.97 2.18 -0.49
CA VAL A 46 -2.51 2.06 -0.38
C VAL A 46 -2.10 2.09 1.08
N ILE A 47 -1.36 1.06 1.51
CA ILE A 47 -0.83 0.92 2.87
C ILE A 47 0.70 0.91 2.79
N LYS A 48 1.34 1.86 3.46
CA LYS A 48 2.80 1.98 3.52
C LYS A 48 3.28 2.07 4.96
N LEU A 49 4.46 1.51 5.22
CA LEU A 49 5.22 1.78 6.44
C LEU A 49 6.24 2.86 6.12
N VAL A 50 6.30 3.89 6.97
CA VAL A 50 7.21 5.01 6.78
C VAL A 50 8.03 5.28 8.05
N ASP A 51 9.25 5.77 7.87
CA ASP A 51 10.12 6.22 8.96
C ASP A 51 9.67 7.57 9.54
N LYS A 52 10.45 8.14 10.43
CA LYS A 52 10.21 9.45 11.04
C LYS A 52 10.20 10.60 10.01
N ASN A 53 10.87 10.43 8.89
CA ASN A 53 11.00 11.42 7.81
C ASN A 53 9.92 11.23 6.72
N GLY A 54 9.01 10.25 6.88
CA GLY A 54 7.97 9.95 5.91
C GLY A 54 8.42 9.10 4.72
N ARG A 55 9.67 8.63 4.72
CA ARG A 55 10.21 7.76 3.65
C ARG A 55 9.71 6.34 3.85
N GLU A 56 9.30 5.70 2.76
CA GLU A 56 8.88 4.30 2.80
C GLU A 56 10.04 3.40 3.22
N ILE A 57 9.75 2.46 4.11
CA ILE A 57 10.70 1.46 4.57
C ILE A 57 10.42 0.09 3.97
N LYS A 58 11.46 -0.72 3.80
CA LYS A 58 11.35 -2.15 3.56
C LYS A 58 11.50 -2.90 4.88
N SER A 59 10.69 -3.92 5.09
CA SER A 59 10.69 -4.72 6.32
C SER A 59 10.22 -6.14 6.00
N ASN A 60 10.74 -7.12 6.72
CA ASN A 60 10.28 -8.51 6.64
C ASN A 60 9.26 -8.85 7.74
N GLY A 61 8.84 -7.85 8.52
CA GLY A 61 7.86 -8.04 9.58
C GLY A 61 6.48 -8.36 9.04
N MET A 62 5.69 -9.03 9.87
CA MET A 62 4.32 -9.40 9.51
C MET A 62 3.38 -8.21 9.69
N ILE A 63 2.49 -8.05 8.72
CA ILE A 63 1.43 -7.05 8.74
C ILE A 63 0.08 -7.73 8.59
N ASN A 64 -0.91 -7.29 9.37
CA ASN A 64 -2.30 -7.59 9.10
C ASN A 64 -3.08 -6.30 8.82
N TYR A 65 -4.05 -6.40 7.95
CA TYR A 65 -4.99 -5.31 7.72
C TYR A 65 -6.40 -5.84 7.49
N THR A 66 -7.36 -5.04 7.95
CA THR A 66 -8.79 -5.29 7.74
C THR A 66 -9.36 -4.06 7.05
N ILE A 67 -10.07 -4.26 5.96
CA ILE A 67 -10.78 -3.22 5.22
C ILE A 67 -12.27 -3.54 5.34
N THR A 68 -13.03 -2.63 5.92
CA THR A 68 -14.46 -2.78 6.18
C THR A 68 -15.22 -1.74 5.38
N ASP A 69 -16.24 -2.13 4.64
CA ASP A 69 -17.13 -1.23 3.91
C ASP A 69 -18.21 -0.60 4.82
N LYS A 70 -19.04 0.26 4.24
CA LYS A 70 -20.15 0.92 4.96
C LYS A 70 -21.23 -0.05 5.48
N ASN A 71 -21.33 -1.24 4.90
CA ASN A 71 -22.33 -2.26 5.26
C ASN A 71 -21.80 -3.23 6.34
N GLY A 72 -20.53 -3.06 6.77
CA GLY A 72 -19.89 -3.93 7.74
C GLY A 72 -19.21 -5.16 7.13
N ASN A 73 -19.28 -5.35 5.80
CA ASN A 73 -18.52 -6.41 5.15
C ASN A 73 -17.04 -6.11 5.25
N TYR A 74 -16.24 -7.11 5.55
CA TYR A 74 -14.80 -6.90 5.72
C TYR A 74 -13.97 -7.96 5.01
N LYS A 75 -12.78 -7.54 4.60
CA LYS A 75 -11.70 -8.41 4.13
C LYS A 75 -10.51 -8.29 5.05
N TRP A 76 -10.07 -9.41 5.61
CA TRP A 76 -8.89 -9.49 6.46
C TRP A 76 -7.74 -10.15 5.69
N THR A 77 -6.52 -9.64 5.88
CA THR A 77 -5.31 -10.19 5.25
C THR A 77 -4.15 -10.15 6.23
N TYR A 78 -3.40 -11.24 6.29
CA TYR A 78 -2.17 -11.38 7.05
C TYR A 78 -1.06 -11.85 6.14
N LYS A 79 0.01 -11.05 6.02
CA LYS A 79 1.14 -11.38 5.15
C LYS A 79 2.43 -10.69 5.60
N GLN A 80 3.56 -11.09 5.02
CA GLN A 80 4.82 -10.38 5.18
C GLN A 80 4.76 -9.03 4.44
N TYR A 81 5.36 -8.00 5.05
CA TYR A 81 5.47 -6.68 4.46
C TYR A 81 6.77 -6.56 3.67
N ASN A 82 6.70 -6.52 2.35
CA ASN A 82 7.87 -6.39 1.46
C ASN A 82 7.94 -5.02 0.76
N GLY A 83 7.14 -4.06 1.21
CA GLY A 83 6.96 -2.74 0.60
C GLY A 83 5.50 -2.34 0.54
N GLY A 84 5.17 -1.26 -0.14
CA GLY A 84 3.82 -0.74 -0.23
C GLY A 84 2.81 -1.79 -0.69
N ILE A 85 1.66 -1.81 -0.04
CA ILE A 85 0.55 -2.72 -0.36
C ILE A 85 -0.51 -1.90 -1.07
N ARG A 86 -0.89 -2.32 -2.28
CA ARG A 86 -2.02 -1.76 -3.03
C ARG A 86 -3.13 -2.81 -3.09
N VAL A 87 -4.34 -2.42 -2.76
CA VAL A 87 -5.50 -3.31 -2.78
C VAL A 87 -6.61 -2.62 -3.56
N LYS A 88 -7.10 -3.26 -4.61
CA LYS A 88 -8.15 -2.73 -5.47
C LYS A 88 -9.52 -2.85 -4.77
N TYR A 89 -10.28 -1.76 -4.77
CA TYR A 89 -11.61 -1.66 -4.16
C TYR A 89 -12.53 -0.80 -5.00
N ASP A 90 -13.82 -1.06 -4.90
CA ASP A 90 -14.84 -0.24 -5.54
C ASP A 90 -14.86 1.17 -4.95
N VAL A 91 -15.41 2.13 -5.70
CA VAL A 91 -15.65 3.49 -5.21
C VAL A 91 -16.56 3.42 -3.98
N GLY A 92 -16.15 4.07 -2.90
CA GLY A 92 -16.89 4.00 -1.65
C GLY A 92 -16.11 4.44 -0.43
N SER A 93 -16.74 4.34 0.73
CA SER A 93 -16.14 4.66 2.03
C SER A 93 -15.74 3.39 2.77
N TYR A 94 -14.54 3.38 3.32
CA TYR A 94 -13.95 2.24 3.99
C TYR A 94 -13.27 2.62 5.30
N LYS A 95 -13.37 1.71 6.27
CA LYS A 95 -12.57 1.75 7.50
C LYS A 95 -11.42 0.78 7.36
N VAL A 96 -10.19 1.28 7.38
CA VAL A 96 -8.97 0.48 7.25
C VAL A 96 -8.27 0.41 8.59
N LYS A 97 -8.13 -0.79 9.14
CA LYS A 97 -7.33 -1.07 10.33
C LYS A 97 -6.09 -1.85 9.93
N VAL A 98 -4.92 -1.34 10.30
CA VAL A 98 -3.63 -1.95 9.98
C VAL A 98 -2.83 -2.17 11.24
N VAL A 99 -2.23 -3.35 11.39
CA VAL A 99 -1.31 -3.70 12.47
C VAL A 99 -0.04 -4.30 11.87
N PHE A 100 1.04 -3.57 11.99
CA PHE A 100 2.39 -4.08 11.74
C PHE A 100 2.97 -4.65 13.04
N LYS A 101 3.37 -5.91 13.04
CA LYS A 101 3.86 -6.58 14.26
C LYS A 101 5.28 -6.20 14.65
N GLY A 102 5.99 -5.49 13.77
CA GLY A 102 7.40 -5.20 13.92
C GLY A 102 8.29 -6.34 13.43
N ASP A 103 9.59 -6.12 13.47
CA ASP A 103 10.63 -7.11 13.16
C ASP A 103 11.86 -6.88 14.06
N SER A 104 13.02 -7.39 13.66
CA SER A 104 14.29 -7.17 14.39
C SER A 104 14.69 -5.69 14.44
N LYS A 105 14.39 -4.92 13.39
CA LYS A 105 14.80 -3.53 13.21
C LYS A 105 13.74 -2.51 13.63
N TYR A 106 12.46 -2.85 13.46
CA TYR A 106 11.34 -1.91 13.61
C TYR A 106 10.38 -2.33 14.73
N LYS A 107 9.83 -1.32 15.43
CA LYS A 107 8.80 -1.52 16.45
C LYS A 107 7.43 -1.79 15.81
N LYS A 108 6.54 -2.45 16.56
CA LYS A 108 5.11 -2.58 16.23
C LYS A 108 4.48 -1.20 15.96
N ALA A 109 3.60 -1.13 14.98
CA ALA A 109 2.81 0.06 14.66
C ALA A 109 1.38 -0.31 14.29
N THR A 110 0.43 0.52 14.68
CA THR A 110 -1.01 0.32 14.40
C THR A 110 -1.62 1.61 13.91
N LYS A 111 -2.54 1.52 12.94
CA LYS A 111 -3.32 2.64 12.43
C LYS A 111 -4.71 2.19 12.07
N THR A 112 -5.70 3.00 12.44
CA THR A 112 -7.06 2.91 11.91
C THR A 112 -7.35 4.23 11.20
N LYS A 113 -7.90 4.18 10.00
CA LYS A 113 -8.26 5.34 9.19
C LYS A 113 -9.53 5.07 8.40
N ASN A 114 -10.42 6.04 8.37
CA ASN A 114 -11.52 6.08 7.41
C ASN A 114 -10.99 6.75 6.15
N ILE A 115 -11.27 6.16 4.99
CA ILE A 115 -10.86 6.66 3.68
C ILE A 115 -12.01 6.54 2.70
N LYS A 116 -11.96 7.32 1.65
CA LYS A 116 -12.92 7.28 0.55
C LYS A 116 -12.17 7.04 -0.75
N VAL A 117 -12.49 5.96 -1.44
CA VAL A 117 -12.12 5.74 -2.83
C VAL A 117 -13.11 6.56 -3.65
N LYS A 118 -12.63 7.56 -4.38
CA LYS A 118 -13.46 8.50 -5.13
C LYS A 118 -13.47 8.12 -6.61
N ASN A 119 -14.47 8.60 -7.32
CA ASN A 119 -14.58 8.52 -8.78
C ASN A 119 -14.27 9.90 -9.36
N ASP A 120 -13.03 10.31 -9.22
CA ASP A 120 -12.52 11.60 -9.69
C ASP A 120 -11.20 11.43 -10.49
N PHE A 121 -11.14 10.35 -11.29
CA PHE A 121 -10.02 10.13 -12.18
C PHE A 121 -10.05 11.20 -13.28
N ASP A 122 -9.00 12.02 -13.30
CA ASP A 122 -8.69 12.94 -14.38
C ASP A 122 -7.36 12.47 -15.00
N PRO A 123 -7.37 11.92 -16.23
CA PRO A 123 -6.17 11.42 -16.86
C PRO A 123 -5.09 12.49 -17.01
N TYR A 124 -5.44 13.73 -17.34
CA TYR A 124 -4.47 14.80 -17.54
C TYR A 124 -3.72 15.13 -16.24
N THR A 125 -4.45 15.36 -15.15
CA THR A 125 -3.85 15.60 -13.83
C THR A 125 -3.07 14.38 -13.32
N TYR A 126 -3.52 13.18 -13.63
CA TYR A 126 -2.82 11.96 -13.24
C TYR A 126 -1.45 11.85 -13.89
N TYR A 127 -1.36 12.05 -15.18
CA TYR A 127 -0.10 11.95 -15.93
C TYR A 127 0.87 13.06 -15.54
N ASP A 128 0.42 14.30 -15.37
CA ASP A 128 1.23 15.41 -14.91
C ASP A 128 1.88 15.14 -13.55
N ASN A 129 1.12 14.60 -12.59
CA ASN A 129 1.63 14.34 -11.25
C ASN A 129 2.54 13.12 -11.14
N HIS A 130 2.47 12.18 -12.07
CA HIS A 130 3.29 10.97 -12.05
C HIS A 130 4.51 11.05 -12.94
N ASN A 131 4.71 12.20 -13.62
CA ASN A 131 5.87 12.45 -14.49
C ASN A 131 6.14 11.27 -15.46
N TRP A 132 5.04 10.67 -15.94
CA TRP A 132 5.12 9.70 -17.01
C TRP A 132 5.44 10.50 -18.25
N GLY A 133 6.73 10.55 -18.64
CA GLY A 133 7.05 11.07 -19.95
C GLY A 133 6.12 10.40 -20.97
N LEU A 134 5.81 11.09 -22.04
CA LEU A 134 5.04 10.62 -23.20
C LEU A 134 5.67 9.33 -23.77
N ASN A 135 5.55 8.23 -23.03
CA ASN A 135 6.05 6.92 -23.38
C ASN A 135 4.88 6.05 -23.84
N GLN A 136 5.17 5.17 -24.73
CA GLN A 136 4.26 4.21 -25.40
C GLN A 136 3.22 3.52 -24.53
N GLU A 137 3.43 3.44 -23.20
CA GLU A 137 2.45 2.85 -22.26
C GLU A 137 1.15 3.67 -22.11
N VAL A 138 1.15 4.95 -22.52
CA VAL A 138 -0.07 5.78 -22.50
C VAL A 138 -0.95 5.45 -23.70
N ASP A 139 -0.35 5.18 -24.83
CA ASP A 139 -1.07 4.81 -26.05
C ASP A 139 -1.73 3.44 -25.89
N ASP A 140 -1.06 2.48 -25.25
CA ASP A 140 -1.63 1.16 -24.94
C ASP A 140 -2.77 1.23 -23.89
N TYR A 141 -2.81 2.28 -23.07
CA TYR A 141 -3.85 2.45 -22.06
C TYR A 141 -5.14 3.03 -22.63
N PHE A 142 -5.02 3.80 -23.70
CA PHE A 142 -6.12 4.33 -24.51
C PHE A 142 -6.32 3.51 -25.78
N ASP A 143 -5.80 2.26 -25.83
CA ASP A 143 -6.04 1.36 -26.94
C ASP A 143 -7.53 1.22 -27.19
N ASP A 144 -7.90 1.27 -28.45
CA ASP A 144 -9.24 1.38 -29.01
C ASP A 144 -10.28 0.40 -28.45
N ASN A 145 -9.85 -0.71 -27.84
CA ASN A 145 -10.71 -1.68 -27.17
C ASN A 145 -11.44 -1.13 -25.93
N TYR A 146 -10.97 -0.03 -25.32
CA TYR A 146 -11.64 0.53 -24.14
C TYR A 146 -12.84 1.41 -24.49
N TRP A 147 -12.80 2.04 -25.69
CA TRP A 147 -13.84 2.98 -26.12
C TRP A 147 -14.85 2.39 -27.10
N THR A 148 -14.47 1.30 -27.80
CA THR A 148 -15.30 0.76 -28.87
C THR A 148 -16.29 -0.31 -28.44
N GLU A 149 -16.01 -1.08 -27.37
CA GLU A 149 -16.91 -2.16 -26.95
C GLU A 149 -18.01 -1.77 -25.96
N GLU A 150 -17.85 -0.67 -25.19
CA GLU A 150 -18.85 -0.29 -24.18
C GLU A 150 -19.71 0.94 -24.57
N ILE A 151 -19.34 1.70 -25.61
CA ILE A 151 -20.08 2.90 -26.00
C ILE A 151 -21.06 2.63 -27.15
N TYR A 152 -20.81 1.60 -27.96
CA TYR A 152 -21.66 1.31 -29.13
C TYR A 152 -22.75 0.29 -28.86
N ASP A 153 -22.72 -0.47 -27.74
CA ASP A 153 -23.78 -1.43 -27.45
C ASP A 153 -25.05 -0.83 -26.82
N ASP A 154 -24.99 0.45 -26.36
CA ASP A 154 -26.14 1.12 -25.70
C ASP A 154 -26.71 2.30 -26.50
N VAL A 155 -26.24 2.53 -27.70
CA VAL A 155 -26.94 3.45 -28.61
C VAL A 155 -27.90 2.62 -29.46
N ASP A 156 -29.11 2.46 -28.94
CA ASP A 156 -30.27 2.08 -29.81
C ASP A 156 -30.24 3.00 -31.00
N ASP A 157 -29.92 2.43 -32.18
CA ASP A 157 -29.94 3.16 -33.43
C ASP A 157 -31.39 3.49 -33.78
N PRO A 158 -31.87 4.73 -33.65
CA PRO A 158 -33.25 5.09 -33.90
C PRO A 158 -33.62 5.00 -35.40
N GLU A 159 -32.68 4.66 -36.28
CA GLU A 159 -32.95 4.52 -37.72
C GLU A 159 -33.44 3.13 -38.12
N ASN A 160 -33.39 2.12 -37.22
CA ASN A 160 -33.86 0.77 -37.56
C ASN A 160 -35.33 0.53 -37.29
N GLU A 161 -36.10 1.47 -36.74
CA GLU A 161 -37.54 1.35 -36.54
C GLU A 161 -38.39 1.95 -37.67
N ALA A 162 -37.77 2.49 -38.72
CA ALA A 162 -38.50 3.25 -39.77
C ALA A 162 -38.88 2.45 -41.02
N TRP A 163 -38.67 1.14 -41.10
CA TRP A 163 -38.86 0.39 -42.33
C TRP A 163 -39.81 -0.82 -42.26
N ASP A 164 -40.68 -0.89 -41.25
CA ASP A 164 -41.81 -1.84 -41.26
C ASP A 164 -43.15 -1.10 -41.34
N ILE A 165 -43.45 -0.58 -42.54
CA ILE A 165 -44.84 -0.28 -43.00
C ILE A 165 -45.02 -0.85 -44.38
#